data_558886e2de699a6b81214bb26356183c
#
_entry.id   558886e2de699a6b81214bb26356183c
#
_cell.length_a   1.000
_cell.length_b   1.000
_cell.length_c   1.000
_cell.angle_alpha   90.00
_cell.angle_beta   90.00
_cell.angle_gamma   90.00
#
_symmetry.space_group_name_H-M   'P 1'
#
loop_
_entity.id
_entity.type
_entity.pdbx_description
1 polymer ?
#
loop_
_entity_poly.entity_id
_entity_poly.type
_entity_poly.pdbx_seq_one_letter_code
_entity_poly.pdbx_strand_id
1 'polypeptide(L)'
;MSLDTVLSAASSHIGKVRASNQDSGSVGRHLFVVADGMGGHAGGDVASALAVQHLFGLDRPYDSVEEAREALFHGIMAAGKELTSSVEEHPELTGMGTTVSAMIRVKSDMVIAHIGDSRIYRLRGGVLEQITSDHTFVQRLVDSGRITPEEAAVHPRRSVLMRVLGDVDAEPEIDTHVVDTQPGDRWLLCSDGLSGYVSERDIAETLLTVDDPELACHKLITQSLSEGAPDNVTVVIVRIDEDRDTSPPSEPRMVGSAAGPMTYESGPIARKPALPAMLLHPLRALPPADEHFEPEADYLEELIREDRRRLIRRRITWSLSVLVIAGGIVGAGFGAYQWTQTRYFVGENDGVVAIFRGVPENVGPFELSSLYEESTIEIDDLLLFEQERLEAAIPAESLEDARDILDRLRK
;
A
#
# COMPACT_ATOMS: atom_id res chain seq x y z
N MET A 1 -34.46 30.10 -13.50
CA MET A 1 -33.29 29.20 -13.37
C MET A 1 -33.56 28.35 -12.14
N SER A 2 -33.83 27.07 -12.32
CA SER A 2 -34.04 26.12 -11.23
C SER A 2 -32.76 26.04 -10.41
N LEU A 3 -32.88 26.16 -9.10
CA LEU A 3 -31.75 25.95 -8.17
C LEU A 3 -31.72 24.46 -7.89
N ASP A 4 -30.70 23.78 -8.44
CA ASP A 4 -30.50 22.35 -8.09
C ASP A 4 -30.42 22.16 -6.58
N THR A 5 -31.12 21.16 -6.08
CA THR A 5 -31.09 20.83 -4.66
C THR A 5 -29.78 20.14 -4.31
N VAL A 6 -29.15 20.56 -3.21
CA VAL A 6 -27.95 19.91 -2.67
C VAL A 6 -28.33 19.15 -1.42
N LEU A 7 -28.13 17.84 -1.45
CA LEU A 7 -28.20 16.98 -0.29
C LEU A 7 -26.79 16.58 0.13
N SER A 8 -26.46 16.74 1.40
CA SER A 8 -25.12 16.48 1.90
C SER A 8 -25.13 15.86 3.28
N ALA A 9 -24.11 15.06 3.55
CA ALA A 9 -23.88 14.48 4.87
C ALA A 9 -22.39 14.43 5.19
N ALA A 10 -22.07 14.48 6.48
CA ALA A 10 -20.73 14.25 6.99
C ALA A 10 -20.77 13.25 8.14
N SER A 11 -19.76 12.41 8.23
CA SER A 11 -19.57 11.49 9.35
C SER A 11 -18.08 11.30 9.60
N SER A 12 -17.71 11.15 10.88
CA SER A 12 -16.33 10.91 11.29
C SER A 12 -16.28 9.84 12.37
N HIS A 13 -15.23 9.01 12.33
CA HIS A 13 -15.02 7.91 13.27
C HIS A 13 -13.55 7.82 13.66
N ILE A 14 -13.29 7.55 14.94
CA ILE A 14 -11.94 7.44 15.52
C ILE A 14 -11.09 6.29 14.93
N GLY A 15 -11.71 5.34 14.19
CA GLY A 15 -11.06 4.11 13.77
C GLY A 15 -10.98 3.06 14.88
N LYS A 16 -10.12 2.05 14.70
CA LYS A 16 -9.97 0.92 15.63
C LYS A 16 -8.71 0.97 16.49
N VAL A 17 -7.75 1.82 16.14
CA VAL A 17 -6.41 1.82 16.76
C VAL A 17 -6.08 3.14 17.45
N ARG A 18 -6.52 4.26 16.88
CA ARG A 18 -6.25 5.61 17.44
C ARG A 18 -6.92 5.80 18.78
N ALA A 19 -6.30 6.60 19.67
CA ALA A 19 -6.84 6.94 20.98
C ALA A 19 -7.77 8.18 20.95
N SER A 20 -7.57 9.07 19.96
CA SER A 20 -8.37 10.28 19.73
C SER A 20 -8.71 10.39 18.24
N ASN A 21 -9.76 11.14 17.96
CA ASN A 21 -10.08 11.51 16.59
C ASN A 21 -9.40 12.85 16.29
N GLN A 22 -8.50 12.87 15.32
CA GLN A 22 -7.78 14.08 14.88
C GLN A 22 -8.33 14.62 13.55
N ASP A 23 -9.26 13.90 12.94
CA ASP A 23 -9.97 14.38 11.76
C ASP A 23 -11.06 15.38 12.13
N SER A 24 -11.35 16.26 11.19
CA SER A 24 -12.49 17.17 11.21
C SER A 24 -13.15 17.25 9.85
N GLY A 25 -14.45 17.47 9.83
CA GLY A 25 -15.18 17.71 8.58
C GLY A 25 -16.37 18.64 8.80
N SER A 26 -16.85 19.23 7.71
CA SER A 26 -18.07 20.04 7.75
C SER A 26 -18.87 19.92 6.47
N VAL A 27 -20.19 20.02 6.63
CA VAL A 27 -21.15 20.26 5.57
C VAL A 27 -21.89 21.57 5.86
N GLY A 28 -21.81 22.47 4.91
CA GLY A 28 -22.59 23.70 4.87
C GLY A 28 -23.65 23.66 3.79
N ARG A 29 -24.19 24.83 3.44
CA ARG A 29 -25.10 24.99 2.29
C ARG A 29 -24.35 25.15 0.97
N HIS A 30 -23.14 25.73 1.04
CA HIS A 30 -22.31 26.04 -0.11
C HIS A 30 -20.90 25.46 0.06
N LEU A 31 -20.43 25.32 1.30
CA LEU A 31 -19.07 24.90 1.65
C LEU A 31 -19.05 23.48 2.23
N PHE A 32 -18.08 22.69 1.80
CA PHE A 32 -17.83 21.31 2.25
C PHE A 32 -16.34 21.15 2.51
N VAL A 33 -15.95 20.60 3.68
CA VAL A 33 -14.54 20.53 4.09
C VAL A 33 -14.25 19.19 4.76
N VAL A 34 -13.07 18.65 4.50
CA VAL A 34 -12.41 17.59 5.29
C VAL A 34 -11.00 18.05 5.60
N ALA A 35 -10.57 17.82 6.83
CA ALA A 35 -9.24 18.09 7.33
C ALA A 35 -8.76 16.92 8.19
N ASP A 36 -7.59 16.39 7.90
CA ASP A 36 -6.91 15.32 8.65
C ASP A 36 -5.79 15.94 9.46
N GLY A 37 -5.92 15.88 10.76
CA GLY A 37 -5.01 16.50 11.69
C GLY A 37 -3.82 15.63 12.02
N MET A 38 -2.63 16.19 11.95
CA MET A 38 -1.38 15.55 12.29
C MET A 38 -0.66 16.31 13.38
N GLY A 39 0.17 15.61 14.16
CA GLY A 39 0.92 16.23 15.24
C GLY A 39 0.88 15.40 16.52
N GLY A 40 1.82 14.49 16.71
CA GLY A 40 2.12 13.76 17.95
C GLY A 40 0.95 13.46 18.89
N HIS A 41 1.18 13.61 20.20
CA HIS A 41 0.19 13.30 21.23
C HIS A 41 -0.84 14.43 21.47
N ALA A 42 -0.61 15.63 20.97
CA ALA A 42 -1.50 16.77 21.16
C ALA A 42 -1.29 17.76 20.03
N GLY A 43 -2.33 18.03 19.28
CA GLY A 43 -2.30 19.11 18.30
C GLY A 43 -2.99 18.79 16.99
N GLY A 44 -3.03 17.55 16.52
CA GLY A 44 -3.73 17.21 15.27
C GLY A 44 -5.23 17.48 15.34
N ASP A 45 -5.87 17.15 16.45
CA ASP A 45 -7.28 17.45 16.74
C ASP A 45 -7.54 18.95 16.80
N VAL A 46 -6.62 19.73 17.40
CA VAL A 46 -6.68 21.20 17.43
C VAL A 46 -6.48 21.76 16.02
N ALA A 47 -5.49 21.27 15.26
CA ALA A 47 -5.17 21.76 13.93
C ALA A 47 -6.33 21.59 12.94
N SER A 48 -6.89 20.38 12.86
CA SER A 48 -8.00 20.09 11.95
C SER A 48 -9.28 20.82 12.38
N ALA A 49 -9.57 20.88 13.70
CA ALA A 49 -10.73 21.57 14.20
C ALA A 49 -10.67 23.08 13.91
N LEU A 50 -9.53 23.71 14.17
CA LEU A 50 -9.31 25.12 13.93
C LEU A 50 -9.46 25.45 12.43
N ALA A 51 -8.83 24.67 11.56
CA ALA A 51 -8.95 24.86 10.12
C ALA A 51 -10.41 24.74 9.63
N VAL A 52 -11.15 23.71 10.06
CA VAL A 52 -12.55 23.51 9.66
C VAL A 52 -13.44 24.60 10.24
N GLN A 53 -13.30 24.98 11.51
CA GLN A 53 -14.09 26.04 12.14
C GLN A 53 -13.85 27.40 11.48
N HIS A 54 -12.61 27.72 11.14
CA HIS A 54 -12.26 28.95 10.43
C HIS A 54 -12.92 28.99 9.04
N LEU A 55 -12.76 27.92 8.27
CA LEU A 55 -13.33 27.81 6.92
C LEU A 55 -14.86 27.78 6.92
N PHE A 56 -15.49 27.22 7.96
CA PHE A 56 -16.95 27.18 8.06
C PHE A 56 -17.60 28.57 8.02
N GLY A 57 -16.87 29.61 8.44
CA GLY A 57 -17.27 31.00 8.29
C GLY A 57 -17.46 31.48 6.83
N LEU A 58 -16.93 30.72 5.85
CA LEU A 58 -17.07 31.00 4.42
C LEU A 58 -18.33 30.36 3.79
N ASP A 59 -19.18 29.67 4.59
CA ASP A 59 -20.43 29.06 4.10
C ASP A 59 -21.49 30.12 3.76
N ARG A 60 -21.34 30.74 2.62
CA ARG A 60 -22.28 31.74 2.08
C ARG A 60 -22.38 31.61 0.55
N PRO A 61 -23.43 32.16 -0.06
CA PRO A 61 -23.48 32.26 -1.51
C PRO A 61 -22.39 33.20 -2.05
N TYR A 62 -21.87 32.87 -3.25
CA TYR A 62 -20.90 33.64 -3.99
C TYR A 62 -21.46 34.01 -5.36
N ASP A 63 -21.18 35.23 -5.81
CA ASP A 63 -21.67 35.73 -7.10
C ASP A 63 -20.88 35.17 -8.27
N SER A 64 -19.61 34.90 -8.07
CA SER A 64 -18.70 34.39 -9.10
C SER A 64 -17.74 33.29 -8.56
N VAL A 65 -17.26 32.47 -9.47
CA VAL A 65 -16.22 31.42 -9.20
C VAL A 65 -14.94 32.07 -8.69
N GLU A 66 -14.56 33.22 -9.23
CA GLU A 66 -13.35 33.94 -8.84
C GLU A 66 -13.41 34.40 -7.37
N GLU A 67 -14.53 35.00 -6.96
CA GLU A 67 -14.75 35.40 -5.57
C GLU A 67 -14.66 34.23 -4.61
N ALA A 68 -15.26 33.09 -4.97
CA ALA A 68 -15.21 31.88 -4.15
C ALA A 68 -13.79 31.30 -4.08
N ARG A 69 -13.04 31.32 -5.19
CA ARG A 69 -11.66 30.86 -5.25
C ARG A 69 -10.74 31.69 -4.36
N GLU A 70 -10.84 33.02 -4.45
CA GLU A 70 -10.10 33.93 -3.60
C GLU A 70 -10.47 33.76 -2.13
N ALA A 71 -11.77 33.58 -1.83
CA ALA A 71 -12.22 33.36 -0.46
C ALA A 71 -11.68 32.07 0.13
N LEU A 72 -11.70 30.94 -0.61
CA LEU A 72 -11.10 29.68 -0.16
C LEU A 72 -9.59 29.82 0.06
N PHE A 73 -8.87 30.36 -0.93
CA PHE A 73 -7.43 30.52 -0.83
C PHE A 73 -7.04 31.36 0.38
N HIS A 74 -7.64 32.56 0.54
CA HIS A 74 -7.35 33.43 1.68
C HIS A 74 -7.82 32.84 3.00
N GLY A 75 -8.93 32.08 3.01
CA GLY A 75 -9.41 31.39 4.19
C GLY A 75 -8.43 30.33 4.69
N ILE A 76 -7.91 29.49 3.77
CA ILE A 76 -6.91 28.47 4.14
C ILE A 76 -5.61 29.15 4.60
N MET A 77 -5.14 30.20 3.91
CA MET A 77 -3.98 30.96 4.34
C MET A 77 -4.15 31.60 5.72
N ALA A 78 -5.34 32.10 6.03
CA ALA A 78 -5.66 32.69 7.33
C ALA A 78 -5.72 31.60 8.43
N ALA A 79 -6.32 30.44 8.14
CA ALA A 79 -6.29 29.30 9.05
C ALA A 79 -4.86 28.84 9.36
N GLY A 80 -3.98 28.79 8.34
CA GLY A 80 -2.57 28.46 8.54
C GLY A 80 -1.85 29.43 9.47
N LYS A 81 -2.11 30.74 9.33
CA LYS A 81 -1.55 31.75 10.25
C LYS A 81 -2.08 31.59 11.68
N GLU A 82 -3.35 31.24 11.83
CA GLU A 82 -3.95 30.99 13.13
C GLU A 82 -3.33 29.76 13.82
N LEU A 83 -3.06 28.68 13.03
CA LEU A 83 -2.31 27.52 13.54
C LEU A 83 -0.92 27.93 14.05
N THR A 84 -0.16 28.69 13.27
CA THR A 84 1.16 29.17 13.67
C THR A 84 1.10 30.02 14.94
N SER A 85 0.14 30.94 15.02
CA SER A 85 -0.05 31.78 16.23
C SER A 85 -0.42 30.94 17.45
N SER A 86 -1.24 29.89 17.24
CA SER A 86 -1.60 28.97 18.34
C SER A 86 -0.39 28.19 18.87
N VAL A 87 0.58 27.84 18.02
CA VAL A 87 1.84 27.21 18.46
C VAL A 87 2.72 28.19 19.25
N GLU A 88 2.72 29.48 18.88
CA GLU A 88 3.45 30.50 19.64
C GLU A 88 2.86 30.69 21.04
N GLU A 89 1.55 30.66 21.19
CA GLU A 89 0.85 30.77 22.47
C GLU A 89 0.89 29.48 23.29
N HIS A 90 0.91 28.31 22.60
CA HIS A 90 0.85 26.96 23.14
C HIS A 90 2.00 26.09 22.59
N PRO A 91 3.23 26.23 23.12
CA PRO A 91 4.40 25.48 22.60
C PRO A 91 4.26 23.95 22.64
N GLU A 92 3.36 23.43 23.45
CA GLU A 92 2.98 22.00 23.48
C GLU A 92 2.36 21.49 22.19
N LEU A 93 1.85 22.40 21.33
CA LEU A 93 1.28 22.12 20.03
C LEU A 93 2.33 22.13 18.90
N THR A 94 3.61 22.30 19.23
CA THR A 94 4.69 22.32 18.23
C THR A 94 4.64 21.08 17.34
N GLY A 95 4.68 21.28 16.03
CA GLY A 95 4.59 20.23 15.02
C GLY A 95 3.14 19.81 14.70
N MET A 96 2.12 20.54 15.18
CA MET A 96 0.78 20.35 14.70
C MET A 96 0.62 20.85 13.27
N GLY A 97 -0.20 20.15 12.51
CA GLY A 97 -0.57 20.54 11.16
C GLY A 97 -1.84 19.80 10.74
N THR A 98 -2.34 20.14 9.57
CA THR A 98 -3.51 19.46 9.03
C THR A 98 -3.54 19.48 7.51
N THR A 99 -4.13 18.47 6.89
CA THR A 99 -4.58 18.56 5.51
C THR A 99 -5.81 19.47 5.43
N VAL A 100 -6.11 19.98 4.25
CA VAL A 100 -7.40 20.64 3.96
C VAL A 100 -7.82 20.26 2.55
N SER A 101 -8.99 19.63 2.43
CA SER A 101 -9.72 19.46 1.18
C SER A 101 -11.06 20.17 1.30
N ALA A 102 -11.23 21.27 0.59
CA ALA A 102 -12.41 22.11 0.69
C ALA A 102 -13.00 22.39 -0.69
N MET A 103 -14.34 22.48 -0.78
CA MET A 103 -15.01 22.91 -1.99
C MET A 103 -16.19 23.83 -1.69
N ILE A 104 -16.36 24.87 -2.53
CA ILE A 104 -17.49 25.77 -2.52
C ILE A 104 -18.29 25.61 -3.82
N ARG A 105 -19.59 25.44 -3.67
CA ARG A 105 -20.50 25.44 -4.82
C ARG A 105 -20.87 26.86 -5.23
N VAL A 106 -20.64 27.16 -6.51
CA VAL A 106 -21.07 28.43 -7.15
C VAL A 106 -21.88 28.08 -8.41
N LYS A 107 -23.20 28.15 -8.31
CA LYS A 107 -24.12 27.79 -9.44
C LYS A 107 -23.85 26.33 -9.91
N SER A 108 -23.35 26.18 -11.14
CA SER A 108 -22.98 24.91 -11.78
C SER A 108 -21.51 24.56 -11.68
N ASP A 109 -20.77 25.16 -10.78
CA ASP A 109 -19.35 24.94 -10.61
C ASP A 109 -19.03 24.58 -9.15
N MET A 110 -18.02 23.72 -8.95
CA MET A 110 -17.35 23.48 -7.69
C MET A 110 -15.97 24.13 -7.72
N VAL A 111 -15.76 25.06 -6.82
CA VAL A 111 -14.46 25.67 -6.58
C VAL A 111 -13.77 24.88 -5.48
N ILE A 112 -12.62 24.33 -5.78
CA ILE A 112 -11.87 23.40 -4.91
C ILE A 112 -10.57 24.05 -4.50
N ALA A 113 -10.21 23.88 -3.22
CA ALA A 113 -8.88 24.17 -2.72
C ALA A 113 -8.38 22.97 -1.90
N HIS A 114 -7.10 22.60 -2.08
CA HIS A 114 -6.55 21.37 -1.54
C HIS A 114 -5.10 21.52 -1.09
N ILE A 115 -4.78 20.94 0.06
CA ILE A 115 -3.43 20.73 0.58
C ILE A 115 -3.42 19.44 1.42
N GLY A 116 -2.48 18.52 1.18
CA GLY A 116 -2.33 17.25 1.89
C GLY A 116 -2.65 16.03 1.04
N ASP A 117 -3.13 14.95 1.66
CA ASP A 117 -3.50 13.67 1.03
C ASP A 117 -4.94 13.21 1.30
N SER A 118 -5.74 14.06 1.95
CA SER A 118 -7.20 13.92 1.92
C SER A 118 -7.69 14.12 0.49
N ARG A 119 -8.70 13.35 0.06
CA ARG A 119 -9.07 13.32 -1.36
C ARG A 119 -10.45 13.87 -1.64
N ILE A 120 -10.63 14.43 -2.83
CA ILE A 120 -11.93 14.78 -3.41
C ILE A 120 -12.16 13.93 -4.65
N TYR A 121 -13.28 13.23 -4.68
CA TYR A 121 -13.75 12.43 -5.82
C TYR A 121 -15.05 12.96 -6.36
N ARG A 122 -15.25 12.79 -7.67
CA ARG A 122 -16.53 13.01 -8.36
C ARG A 122 -16.99 11.71 -9.00
N LEU A 123 -18.21 11.29 -8.71
CA LEU A 123 -18.89 10.23 -9.44
C LEU A 123 -19.87 10.86 -10.43
N ARG A 124 -19.65 10.63 -11.73
CA ARG A 124 -20.49 11.07 -12.84
C ARG A 124 -20.70 9.94 -13.84
N GLY A 125 -21.94 9.65 -14.19
CA GLY A 125 -22.26 8.62 -15.19
C GLY A 125 -21.70 7.23 -14.87
N GLY A 126 -21.52 6.89 -13.57
CA GLY A 126 -20.96 5.63 -13.13
C GLY A 126 -19.42 5.58 -13.07
N VAL A 127 -18.73 6.67 -13.41
CA VAL A 127 -17.27 6.77 -13.36
C VAL A 127 -16.87 7.60 -12.15
N LEU A 128 -16.04 7.01 -11.27
CA LEU A 128 -15.41 7.72 -10.16
C LEU A 128 -14.08 8.31 -10.64
N GLU A 129 -13.89 9.59 -10.37
CA GLU A 129 -12.70 10.35 -10.75
C GLU A 129 -12.13 11.03 -9.49
N GLN A 130 -10.85 10.83 -9.22
CA GLN A 130 -10.15 11.61 -8.20
C GLN A 130 -9.80 12.99 -8.79
N ILE A 131 -10.24 14.05 -8.13
CA ILE A 131 -10.06 15.43 -8.60
C ILE A 131 -8.78 16.06 -8.02
N THR A 132 -8.43 15.71 -6.79
CA THR A 132 -7.23 16.18 -6.12
C THR A 132 -6.04 15.25 -6.38
N SER A 133 -4.83 15.78 -6.31
CA SER A 133 -3.59 14.98 -6.32
C SER A 133 -2.97 14.99 -4.93
N ASP A 134 -2.60 13.83 -4.41
CA ASP A 134 -2.05 13.73 -3.06
C ASP A 134 -0.70 14.44 -2.95
N HIS A 135 -0.51 15.27 -1.94
CA HIS A 135 0.76 15.94 -1.66
C HIS A 135 1.67 15.04 -0.83
N THR A 136 1.94 13.83 -1.33
CA THR A 136 2.79 12.84 -0.67
C THR A 136 4.12 12.63 -1.39
N PHE A 137 5.08 12.10 -0.66
CA PHE A 137 6.36 11.69 -1.24
C PHE A 137 6.19 10.67 -2.37
N VAL A 138 5.29 9.71 -2.19
CA VAL A 138 5.08 8.66 -3.20
C VAL A 138 4.40 9.19 -4.45
N GLN A 139 3.45 10.11 -4.32
CA GLN A 139 2.82 10.76 -5.48
C GLN A 139 3.87 11.52 -6.31
N ARG A 140 4.79 12.23 -5.66
CA ARG A 140 5.89 12.90 -6.36
C ARG A 140 6.83 11.93 -7.09
N LEU A 141 7.01 10.71 -6.57
CA LEU A 141 7.75 9.66 -7.28
C LEU A 141 6.97 9.15 -8.51
N VAL A 142 5.65 8.99 -8.40
CA VAL A 142 4.77 8.63 -9.53
C VAL A 142 4.82 9.70 -10.61
N ASP A 143 4.62 10.96 -10.26
CA ASP A 143 4.62 12.10 -11.20
C ASP A 143 5.95 12.24 -11.94
N SER A 144 7.07 11.91 -11.27
CA SER A 144 8.40 11.89 -11.89
C SER A 144 8.70 10.59 -12.66
N GLY A 145 7.74 9.66 -12.77
CA GLY A 145 7.89 8.38 -13.48
C GLY A 145 8.89 7.41 -12.83
N ARG A 146 9.17 7.55 -11.52
CA ARG A 146 10.14 6.71 -10.80
C ARG A 146 9.54 5.43 -10.25
N ILE A 147 8.28 5.46 -9.90
CA ILE A 147 7.49 4.31 -9.47
C ILE A 147 6.12 4.33 -10.14
N THR A 148 5.45 3.18 -10.20
CA THR A 148 4.06 3.10 -10.66
C THR A 148 3.07 3.43 -9.54
N PRO A 149 1.79 3.74 -9.85
CA PRO A 149 0.75 3.91 -8.83
C PRO A 149 0.58 2.66 -7.93
N GLU A 150 0.73 1.46 -8.49
CA GLU A 150 0.64 0.20 -7.75
C GLU A 150 1.81 0.03 -6.76
N GLU A 151 3.02 0.46 -7.16
CA GLU A 151 4.18 0.48 -6.28
C GLU A 151 4.03 1.53 -5.17
N ALA A 152 3.42 2.68 -5.47
CA ALA A 152 3.15 3.73 -4.50
C ALA A 152 2.19 3.26 -3.40
N ALA A 153 1.14 2.52 -3.75
CA ALA A 153 0.12 2.03 -2.81
C ALA A 153 0.69 1.13 -1.70
N VAL A 154 1.79 0.42 -1.97
CA VAL A 154 2.45 -0.50 -1.01
C VAL A 154 3.80 0.03 -0.51
N HIS A 155 4.13 1.27 -0.83
CA HIS A 155 5.41 1.86 -0.48
C HIS A 155 5.51 2.12 1.04
N PRO A 156 6.67 1.85 1.70
CA PRO A 156 6.82 2.06 3.15
C PRO A 156 6.60 3.51 3.61
N ARG A 157 6.79 4.47 2.72
CA ARG A 157 6.64 5.91 2.97
C ARG A 157 5.41 6.50 2.26
N ARG A 158 4.34 5.73 2.06
CA ARG A 158 3.15 6.21 1.37
C ARG A 158 2.42 7.35 2.08
N SER A 159 2.54 7.41 3.42
CA SER A 159 1.89 8.42 4.26
C SER A 159 2.82 9.60 4.61
N VAL A 160 3.97 9.76 3.94
CA VAL A 160 4.85 10.92 4.16
C VAL A 160 4.32 12.10 3.38
N LEU A 161 3.79 13.09 4.10
CA LEU A 161 3.27 14.33 3.52
C LEU A 161 4.41 15.27 3.14
N MET A 162 4.23 15.97 2.02
CA MET A 162 5.18 16.98 1.49
C MET A 162 4.63 18.40 1.59
N ARG A 163 3.31 18.54 1.81
CA ARG A 163 2.63 19.81 1.97
C ARG A 163 1.51 19.63 3.00
N VAL A 164 1.50 20.48 3.99
CA VAL A 164 0.50 20.55 5.06
C VAL A 164 0.22 21.99 5.44
N LEU A 165 -0.92 22.23 6.06
CA LEU A 165 -1.24 23.50 6.67
C LEU A 165 -0.71 23.48 8.12
N GLY A 166 -0.03 24.57 8.54
CA GLY A 166 0.56 24.69 9.88
C GLY A 166 2.07 24.42 9.92
N ASP A 167 2.71 24.16 8.79
CA ASP A 167 4.17 24.15 8.69
C ASP A 167 4.70 25.57 8.95
N VAL A 168 5.56 25.69 9.96
CA VAL A 168 6.05 27.00 10.45
C VAL A 168 7.06 27.60 9.48
N ASP A 169 7.77 26.77 8.72
CA ASP A 169 8.90 27.17 7.89
C ASP A 169 8.54 27.39 6.41
N ALA A 170 7.34 27.04 5.97
CA ALA A 170 6.94 27.15 4.57
C ALA A 170 5.61 27.90 4.38
N GLU A 171 5.56 28.78 3.37
CA GLU A 171 4.30 29.34 2.91
C GLU A 171 3.50 28.21 2.24
N PRO A 172 2.23 27.93 2.68
CA PRO A 172 1.50 26.78 2.17
C PRO A 172 1.18 26.89 0.68
N GLU A 173 1.62 25.90 -0.10
CA GLU A 173 1.27 25.78 -1.52
C GLU A 173 -0.09 25.07 -1.64
N ILE A 174 -1.13 25.84 -1.94
CA ILE A 174 -2.53 25.37 -2.05
C ILE A 174 -2.88 25.17 -3.52
N ASP A 175 -3.30 23.95 -3.88
CA ASP A 175 -3.84 23.68 -5.21
C ASP A 175 -5.29 24.16 -5.29
N THR A 176 -5.64 24.85 -6.39
CA THR A 176 -7.00 25.33 -6.63
C THR A 176 -7.52 24.86 -7.98
N HIS A 177 -8.74 24.34 -8.01
CA HIS A 177 -9.40 23.85 -9.22
C HIS A 177 -10.82 24.40 -9.32
N VAL A 178 -11.30 24.53 -10.55
CA VAL A 178 -12.71 24.80 -10.83
C VAL A 178 -13.22 23.69 -11.72
N VAL A 179 -14.25 23.01 -11.27
CA VAL A 179 -14.80 21.83 -11.94
C VAL A 179 -16.31 22.01 -12.08
N ASP A 180 -16.82 21.80 -13.29
CA ASP A 180 -18.28 21.85 -13.52
C ASP A 180 -19.00 20.76 -12.73
N THR A 181 -20.20 21.07 -12.26
CA THR A 181 -21.09 20.10 -11.61
C THR A 181 -22.48 20.16 -12.22
N GLN A 182 -23.15 19.02 -12.27
CA GLN A 182 -24.46 18.86 -12.87
C GLN A 182 -25.36 17.94 -12.03
N PRO A 183 -26.69 18.03 -12.21
CA PRO A 183 -27.59 17.09 -11.56
C PRO A 183 -27.22 15.63 -11.84
N GLY A 184 -27.22 14.81 -10.78
CA GLY A 184 -26.78 13.42 -10.80
C GLY A 184 -25.34 13.21 -10.37
N ASP A 185 -24.52 14.27 -10.27
CA ASP A 185 -23.18 14.16 -9.71
C ASP A 185 -23.21 13.85 -8.22
N ARG A 186 -22.26 13.03 -7.79
CA ARG A 186 -21.99 12.78 -6.37
C ARG A 186 -20.53 13.09 -6.09
N TRP A 187 -20.31 13.91 -5.11
CA TRP A 187 -19.00 14.33 -4.65
C TRP A 187 -18.69 13.67 -3.31
N LEU A 188 -17.47 13.24 -3.15
CA LEU A 188 -16.95 12.64 -1.91
C LEU A 188 -15.68 13.38 -1.54
N LEU A 189 -15.62 13.87 -0.30
CA LEU A 189 -14.38 14.28 0.35
C LEU A 189 -14.09 13.28 1.45
N CYS A 190 -12.85 12.85 1.59
CA CYS A 190 -12.48 11.92 2.66
C CYS A 190 -11.03 12.08 3.10
N SER A 191 -10.76 11.71 4.36
CA SER A 191 -9.40 11.52 4.86
C SER A 191 -8.79 10.21 4.33
N ASP A 192 -7.49 10.02 4.54
CA ASP A 192 -6.73 8.83 4.11
C ASP A 192 -7.21 7.55 4.79
N GLY A 193 -7.84 7.65 5.97
CA GLY A 193 -8.49 6.53 6.64
C GLY A 193 -9.61 5.86 5.85
N LEU A 194 -10.21 6.54 4.85
CA LEU A 194 -11.09 5.90 3.88
C LEU A 194 -10.28 5.44 2.66
N SER A 195 -9.63 6.37 1.96
CA SER A 195 -9.01 6.12 0.64
C SER A 195 -7.82 5.16 0.68
N GLY A 196 -7.18 5.00 1.84
CA GLY A 196 -6.10 4.04 2.06
C GLY A 196 -6.56 2.60 2.33
N TYR A 197 -7.85 2.37 2.57
CA TYR A 197 -8.37 1.07 3.02
C TYR A 197 -9.55 0.56 2.20
N VAL A 198 -10.39 1.44 1.66
CA VAL A 198 -11.51 1.08 0.80
C VAL A 198 -11.14 1.31 -0.66
N SER A 199 -11.33 0.31 -1.51
CA SER A 199 -11.00 0.44 -2.92
C SER A 199 -11.89 1.48 -3.63
N GLU A 200 -11.35 2.15 -4.65
CA GLU A 200 -12.13 3.10 -5.47
C GLU A 200 -13.36 2.44 -6.12
N ARG A 201 -13.28 1.16 -6.43
CA ARG A 201 -14.40 0.36 -6.92
C ARG A 201 -15.53 0.27 -5.89
N ASP A 202 -15.19 -0.01 -4.61
CA ASP A 202 -16.18 -0.17 -3.54
C ASP A 202 -16.75 1.18 -3.14
N ILE A 203 -15.93 2.25 -3.20
CA ILE A 203 -16.39 3.64 -3.06
C ILE A 203 -17.40 3.97 -4.16
N ALA A 204 -17.07 3.72 -5.42
CA ALA A 204 -17.96 3.95 -6.55
C ALA A 204 -19.27 3.16 -6.42
N GLU A 205 -19.20 1.88 -6.09
CA GLU A 205 -20.37 1.03 -5.88
C GLU A 205 -21.27 1.58 -4.75
N THR A 206 -20.69 2.03 -3.65
CA THR A 206 -21.46 2.62 -2.55
C THR A 206 -22.13 3.91 -2.98
N LEU A 207 -21.40 4.81 -3.64
CA LEU A 207 -21.97 6.05 -4.14
C LEU A 207 -23.03 5.83 -5.23
N LEU A 208 -22.97 4.76 -6.02
CA LEU A 208 -23.97 4.41 -7.03
C LEU A 208 -25.25 3.81 -6.44
N THR A 209 -25.11 2.98 -5.41
CA THR A 209 -26.21 2.14 -4.91
C THR A 209 -26.94 2.73 -3.71
N VAL A 210 -26.31 3.65 -2.99
CA VAL A 210 -26.90 4.29 -1.80
C VAL A 210 -27.23 5.74 -2.11
N ASP A 211 -28.53 6.03 -2.22
CA ASP A 211 -28.99 7.38 -2.60
C ASP A 211 -28.89 8.39 -1.45
N ASP A 212 -29.16 7.96 -0.22
CA ASP A 212 -29.09 8.82 0.95
C ASP A 212 -27.63 9.09 1.33
N PRO A 213 -27.15 10.36 1.33
CA PRO A 213 -25.77 10.70 1.69
C PRO A 213 -25.39 10.27 3.11
N GLU A 214 -26.31 10.28 4.07
CA GLU A 214 -26.03 9.88 5.45
C GLU A 214 -25.77 8.37 5.55
N LEU A 215 -26.63 7.57 4.92
CA LEU A 215 -26.44 6.12 4.84
C LEU A 215 -25.18 5.76 4.06
N ALA A 216 -24.84 6.51 3.00
CA ALA A 216 -23.62 6.29 2.23
C ALA A 216 -22.35 6.59 3.06
N CYS A 217 -22.33 7.68 3.84
CA CYS A 217 -21.26 7.97 4.80
C CYS A 217 -21.06 6.82 5.79
N HIS A 218 -22.14 6.37 6.43
CA HIS A 218 -22.09 5.26 7.38
C HIS A 218 -21.59 3.95 6.75
N LYS A 219 -22.02 3.66 5.51
CA LYS A 219 -21.58 2.46 4.80
C LYS A 219 -20.08 2.52 4.48
N LEU A 220 -19.56 3.65 3.99
CA LEU A 220 -18.14 3.82 3.69
C LEU A 220 -17.28 3.70 4.94
N ILE A 221 -17.68 4.33 6.05
CA ILE A 221 -16.98 4.18 7.34
C ILE A 221 -16.99 2.72 7.80
N THR A 222 -18.13 2.02 7.70
CA THR A 222 -18.23 0.61 8.07
C THR A 222 -17.32 -0.27 7.21
N GLN A 223 -17.21 0.00 5.91
CA GLN A 223 -16.28 -0.68 5.02
C GLN A 223 -14.83 -0.46 5.45
N SER A 224 -14.42 0.80 5.71
CA SER A 224 -13.08 1.09 6.22
C SER A 224 -12.80 0.37 7.53
N LEU A 225 -13.76 0.38 8.47
CA LEU A 225 -13.63 -0.37 9.73
C LEU A 225 -13.48 -1.87 9.50
N SER A 226 -14.16 -2.46 8.51
CA SER A 226 -14.01 -3.89 8.20
C SER A 226 -12.61 -4.25 7.69
N GLU A 227 -11.96 -3.34 6.96
CA GLU A 227 -10.58 -3.48 6.47
C GLU A 227 -9.52 -3.16 7.55
N GLY A 228 -9.96 -2.85 8.78
CA GLY A 228 -9.06 -2.67 9.92
C GLY A 228 -8.97 -1.24 10.42
N ALA A 229 -9.21 -0.23 9.60
CA ALA A 229 -9.19 1.21 9.89
C ALA A 229 -8.25 1.57 11.06
N PRO A 230 -6.92 1.53 10.88
CA PRO A 230 -5.97 1.86 11.95
C PRO A 230 -5.96 3.35 12.28
N ASP A 231 -6.50 4.17 11.38
CA ASP A 231 -6.59 5.62 11.49
C ASP A 231 -8.01 6.13 11.67
N ASN A 232 -8.13 7.45 11.90
CA ASN A 232 -9.39 8.17 11.88
C ASN A 232 -9.98 8.10 10.46
N VAL A 233 -11.30 8.14 10.33
CA VAL A 233 -12.00 8.05 9.05
C VAL A 233 -13.07 9.12 9.00
N THR A 234 -12.90 10.08 8.10
CA THR A 234 -13.86 11.16 7.89
C THR A 234 -14.34 11.19 6.45
N VAL A 235 -15.64 11.31 6.29
CA VAL A 235 -16.34 11.24 5.01
C VAL A 235 -17.35 12.37 4.91
N VAL A 236 -17.32 13.11 3.81
CA VAL A 236 -18.32 14.12 3.43
C VAL A 236 -18.84 13.77 2.06
N ILE A 237 -20.15 13.62 1.91
CA ILE A 237 -20.81 13.31 0.64
C ILE A 237 -21.76 14.45 0.27
N VAL A 238 -21.71 14.84 -1.01
CA VAL A 238 -22.56 15.88 -1.58
C VAL A 238 -23.20 15.34 -2.86
N ARG A 239 -24.53 15.32 -2.90
CA ARG A 239 -25.33 14.91 -4.05
C ARG A 239 -26.01 16.13 -4.67
N ILE A 240 -25.88 16.28 -5.97
CA ILE A 240 -26.53 17.34 -6.76
C ILE A 240 -27.76 16.74 -7.43
N ASP A 241 -28.93 17.19 -7.05
CA ASP A 241 -30.19 16.74 -7.61
C ASP A 241 -30.86 17.79 -8.52
N GLU A 242 -31.70 17.33 -9.44
CA GLU A 242 -32.61 18.23 -10.16
C GLU A 242 -33.62 18.82 -9.16
N ASP A 243 -34.04 20.05 -9.39
CA ASP A 243 -34.97 20.84 -8.57
C ASP A 243 -36.39 20.22 -8.41
N ARG A 244 -36.50 18.91 -8.37
CA ARG A 244 -37.77 18.19 -8.19
C ARG A 244 -37.89 17.54 -6.81
N ASP A 245 -36.83 17.55 -6.02
CA ASP A 245 -36.84 16.94 -4.71
C ASP A 245 -37.35 17.96 -3.67
N THR A 246 -38.42 17.62 -2.99
CA THR A 246 -38.98 18.42 -1.89
C THR A 246 -38.25 18.25 -0.59
N SER A 247 -37.10 17.53 -0.59
CA SER A 247 -36.29 17.32 0.60
C SER A 247 -35.70 18.66 1.07
N PRO A 248 -35.79 18.98 2.36
CA PRO A 248 -35.15 20.18 2.88
C PRO A 248 -33.63 20.06 2.71
N PRO A 249 -32.91 21.17 2.40
CA PRO A 249 -31.47 21.18 2.36
C PRO A 249 -30.90 20.69 3.70
N SER A 250 -29.79 19.96 3.66
CA SER A 250 -29.12 19.47 4.86
C SER A 250 -28.77 20.63 5.80
N GLU A 251 -28.95 20.42 7.09
CA GLU A 251 -28.56 21.44 8.08
C GLU A 251 -27.03 21.51 8.15
N PRO A 252 -26.44 22.74 8.18
CA PRO A 252 -25.00 22.90 8.34
C PRO A 252 -24.53 22.26 9.64
N ARG A 253 -23.49 21.42 9.57
CA ARG A 253 -22.91 20.74 10.74
C ARG A 253 -21.43 20.46 10.58
N MET A 254 -20.75 20.34 11.70
CA MET A 254 -19.36 19.86 11.79
C MET A 254 -19.32 18.46 12.39
N VAL A 255 -18.30 17.69 12.06
CA VAL A 255 -18.02 16.34 12.58
C VAL A 255 -16.56 16.21 12.97
N GLY A 256 -16.23 15.14 13.71
CA GLY A 256 -14.87 14.93 14.20
C GLY A 256 -14.51 15.91 15.32
N SER A 257 -13.23 16.30 15.40
CA SER A 257 -12.74 17.22 16.43
C SER A 257 -13.41 18.60 16.38
N ALA A 258 -13.78 19.08 15.18
CA ALA A 258 -14.46 20.36 15.01
C ALA A 258 -15.87 20.42 15.62
N ALA A 259 -16.50 19.28 15.89
CA ALA A 259 -17.84 19.22 16.48
C ALA A 259 -17.85 19.51 17.99
N GLY A 260 -16.70 19.42 18.64
CA GLY A 260 -16.52 19.64 20.07
C GLY A 260 -15.93 21.02 20.41
N PRO A 261 -15.91 21.40 21.69
CA PRO A 261 -15.15 22.55 22.14
C PRO A 261 -13.65 22.26 21.97
N MET A 262 -12.89 23.22 21.43
CA MET A 262 -11.43 23.13 21.40
C MET A 262 -10.89 23.11 22.83
N THR A 263 -10.11 22.10 23.16
CA THR A 263 -9.42 22.00 24.44
C THR A 263 -7.91 21.97 24.18
N TYR A 264 -7.22 22.97 24.67
CA TYR A 264 -5.74 23.07 24.59
C TYR A 264 -5.05 22.27 25.71
N GLU A 265 -5.82 21.57 26.56
CA GLU A 265 -5.27 20.80 27.68
C GLU A 265 -4.85 19.41 27.24
N SER A 266 -3.56 19.22 27.08
CA SER A 266 -2.92 17.90 27.07
C SER A 266 -2.84 17.36 28.49
N GLY A 267 -3.95 16.86 29.03
CA GLY A 267 -3.88 16.09 30.28
C GLY A 267 -3.02 14.83 30.06
N PRO A 268 -2.21 14.43 31.06
CA PRO A 268 -1.49 13.15 30.95
C PRO A 268 -2.52 12.03 30.84
N ILE A 269 -2.64 11.47 29.64
CA ILE A 269 -3.48 10.28 29.41
C ILE A 269 -2.91 9.19 30.31
N ALA A 270 -3.67 8.83 31.36
CA ALA A 270 -3.33 7.72 32.24
C ALA A 270 -3.24 6.43 31.39
N ARG A 271 -2.03 6.07 31.02
CA ARG A 271 -1.75 4.80 30.32
C ARG A 271 -2.21 3.68 31.25
N LYS A 272 -3.32 3.01 30.94
CA LYS A 272 -3.54 1.66 31.43
C LYS A 272 -2.35 0.84 30.94
N PRO A 273 -1.63 0.08 31.80
CA PRO A 273 -0.54 -0.75 31.37
C PRO A 273 -1.09 -1.83 30.43
N ALA A 274 -1.05 -1.57 29.13
CA ALA A 274 -1.28 -2.60 28.14
C ALA A 274 -0.04 -3.50 28.13
N LEU A 275 -0.25 -4.80 28.30
CA LEU A 275 0.80 -5.82 28.07
C LEU A 275 1.41 -5.56 26.70
N PRO A 276 2.74 -5.57 26.56
CA PRO A 276 3.40 -5.28 25.29
C PRO A 276 2.83 -6.17 24.20
N ALA A 277 2.30 -5.56 23.14
CA ALA A 277 1.75 -6.26 21.98
C ALA A 277 2.77 -7.21 21.32
N MET A 278 4.04 -7.01 21.60
CA MET A 278 5.19 -7.84 21.20
C MET A 278 5.11 -9.28 21.71
N LEU A 279 4.38 -9.54 22.82
CA LEU A 279 4.21 -10.89 23.40
C LEU A 279 3.08 -11.68 22.72
N LEU A 280 2.13 -11.00 22.07
CA LEU A 280 0.97 -11.64 21.45
C LEU A 280 1.14 -11.88 19.94
N HIS A 281 1.99 -11.09 19.27
CA HIS A 281 2.23 -11.19 17.82
C HIS A 281 3.69 -10.89 17.46
N PRO A 282 4.64 -11.81 17.65
CA PRO A 282 6.06 -11.57 17.43
C PRO A 282 6.49 -11.32 15.98
N LEU A 283 5.58 -11.45 15.02
CA LEU A 283 5.86 -11.28 13.59
C LEU A 283 5.13 -10.09 12.94
N ARG A 284 4.36 -9.31 13.69
CA ARG A 284 3.76 -8.08 13.19
C ARG A 284 4.70 -6.92 13.48
N ALA A 285 5.27 -6.34 12.42
CA ALA A 285 5.98 -5.08 12.54
C ALA A 285 5.03 -4.04 13.16
N LEU A 286 5.48 -3.35 14.20
CA LEU A 286 4.79 -2.16 14.71
C LEU A 286 4.65 -1.17 13.56
N PRO A 287 3.51 -0.49 13.42
CA PRO A 287 3.42 0.64 12.51
C PRO A 287 4.54 1.63 12.90
N PRO A 288 5.20 2.27 11.92
CA PRO A 288 6.19 3.29 12.22
C PRO A 288 5.54 4.36 13.12
N ALA A 289 6.28 4.80 14.14
CA ALA A 289 5.89 5.97 14.90
C ALA A 289 5.77 7.14 13.92
N ASP A 290 4.76 7.99 14.12
CA ASP A 290 4.54 9.21 13.32
C ASP A 290 5.84 10.05 13.40
N GLU A 291 6.70 9.89 12.40
CA GLU A 291 7.88 10.74 12.22
C GLU A 291 7.40 11.95 11.42
N HIS A 292 7.23 13.08 12.11
CA HIS A 292 7.08 14.37 11.46
C HIS A 292 8.32 14.67 10.63
N PHE A 293 8.10 15.07 9.42
CA PHE A 293 9.16 15.35 8.51
C PHE A 293 9.00 16.75 7.92
N GLU A 294 9.99 17.60 8.17
CA GLU A 294 10.17 18.89 7.51
C GLU A 294 10.93 18.68 6.20
N PRO A 295 10.36 19.03 5.05
CA PRO A 295 11.02 18.81 3.77
C PRO A 295 11.93 19.99 3.41
N GLU A 296 13.19 19.97 3.84
CA GLU A 296 14.22 20.70 3.11
C GLU A 296 14.45 20.04 1.73
N ALA A 297 14.66 20.82 0.68
CA ALA A 297 14.86 20.33 -0.69
C ALA A 297 16.02 19.31 -0.78
N ASP A 298 17.04 19.43 0.05
CA ASP A 298 18.17 18.51 0.15
C ASP A 298 17.78 17.14 0.71
N TYR A 299 16.78 17.08 1.58
CA TYR A 299 16.32 15.84 2.19
C TYR A 299 15.53 14.98 1.22
N LEU A 300 14.78 15.58 0.31
CA LEU A 300 14.09 14.82 -0.74
C LEU A 300 15.09 14.05 -1.61
N GLU A 301 16.22 14.67 -1.97
CA GLU A 301 17.27 13.99 -2.72
C GLU A 301 17.93 12.88 -1.90
N GLU A 302 18.07 13.04 -0.60
CA GLU A 302 18.62 12.02 0.30
C GLU A 302 17.66 10.83 0.42
N LEU A 303 16.35 11.05 0.59
CA LEU A 303 15.31 10.04 0.60
C LEU A 303 15.29 9.24 -0.72
N ILE A 304 15.32 9.93 -1.86
CA ILE A 304 15.38 9.31 -3.17
C ILE A 304 16.64 8.45 -3.34
N ARG A 305 17.77 8.94 -2.83
CA ARG A 305 19.06 8.23 -2.88
C ARG A 305 19.05 6.98 -2.00
N GLU A 306 18.44 7.05 -0.82
CA GLU A 306 18.27 5.91 0.08
C GLU A 306 17.35 4.83 -0.51
N ASP A 307 16.20 5.20 -1.07
CA ASP A 307 15.28 4.25 -1.68
C ASP A 307 15.91 3.54 -2.89
N ARG A 308 16.66 4.29 -3.73
CA ARG A 308 17.43 3.68 -4.81
C ARG A 308 18.48 2.68 -4.29
N ARG A 309 19.17 3.00 -3.18
CA ARG A 309 20.12 2.08 -2.55
C ARG A 309 19.43 0.82 -1.99
N ARG A 310 18.23 0.95 -1.40
CA ARG A 310 17.43 -0.19 -0.90
C ARG A 310 16.98 -1.10 -2.04
N LEU A 311 16.48 -0.55 -3.14
CA LEU A 311 16.08 -1.32 -4.32
C LEU A 311 17.27 -2.06 -4.94
N ILE A 312 18.44 -1.41 -5.06
CA ILE A 312 19.65 -2.04 -5.56
C ILE A 312 20.10 -3.16 -4.63
N ARG A 313 20.13 -2.93 -3.31
CA ARG A 313 20.48 -3.98 -2.32
C ARG A 313 19.53 -5.17 -2.41
N ARG A 314 18.22 -4.94 -2.53
CA ARG A 314 17.22 -6.00 -2.68
C ARG A 314 17.43 -6.80 -3.97
N ARG A 315 17.72 -6.16 -5.09
CA ARG A 315 18.07 -6.85 -6.35
C ARG A 315 19.33 -7.69 -6.23
N ILE A 316 20.38 -7.15 -5.59
CA ILE A 316 21.64 -7.86 -5.37
C ILE A 316 21.42 -9.08 -4.46
N THR A 317 20.69 -8.94 -3.37
CA THR A 317 20.40 -10.09 -2.48
C THR A 317 19.59 -11.17 -3.17
N TRP A 318 18.60 -10.82 -3.98
CA TRP A 318 17.84 -11.78 -4.79
C TRP A 318 18.73 -12.50 -5.81
N SER A 319 19.57 -11.76 -6.54
CA SER A 319 20.50 -12.34 -7.52
C SER A 319 21.50 -13.28 -6.85
N LEU A 320 22.02 -12.89 -5.67
CA LEU A 320 22.94 -13.73 -4.90
C LEU A 320 22.26 -15.02 -4.40
N SER A 321 21.02 -14.93 -3.94
CA SER A 321 20.24 -16.11 -3.51
C SER A 321 20.01 -17.09 -4.65
N VAL A 322 19.65 -16.60 -5.84
CA VAL A 322 19.49 -17.43 -7.05
C VAL A 322 20.80 -18.10 -7.42
N LEU A 323 21.93 -17.40 -7.35
CA LEU A 323 23.24 -17.92 -7.68
C LEU A 323 23.69 -19.01 -6.67
N VAL A 324 23.41 -18.84 -5.38
CA VAL A 324 23.67 -19.84 -4.34
C VAL A 324 22.83 -21.10 -4.56
N ILE A 325 21.56 -20.96 -4.87
CA ILE A 325 20.67 -22.11 -5.17
C ILE A 325 21.16 -22.84 -6.42
N ALA A 326 21.47 -22.12 -7.50
CA ALA A 326 22.01 -22.72 -8.73
C ALA A 326 23.32 -23.45 -8.47
N GLY A 327 24.23 -22.85 -7.71
CA GLY A 327 25.50 -23.49 -7.29
C GLY A 327 25.27 -24.75 -6.46
N GLY A 328 24.28 -24.73 -5.57
CA GLY A 328 23.87 -25.90 -4.76
C GLY A 328 23.36 -27.06 -5.63
N ILE A 329 22.54 -26.76 -6.65
CA ILE A 329 22.01 -27.76 -7.59
C ILE A 329 23.17 -28.38 -8.41
N VAL A 330 24.07 -27.56 -8.93
CA VAL A 330 25.24 -28.03 -9.70
C VAL A 330 26.17 -28.87 -8.80
N GLY A 331 26.41 -28.41 -7.56
CA GLY A 331 27.21 -29.15 -6.59
C GLY A 331 26.59 -30.51 -6.20
N ALA A 332 25.28 -30.55 -6.00
CA ALA A 332 24.58 -31.81 -5.73
C ALA A 332 24.63 -32.76 -6.94
N GLY A 333 24.43 -32.25 -8.16
CA GLY A 333 24.56 -33.04 -9.39
C GLY A 333 25.97 -33.60 -9.59
N PHE A 334 26.99 -32.80 -9.33
CA PHE A 334 28.37 -33.25 -9.39
C PHE A 334 28.70 -34.31 -8.32
N GLY A 335 28.20 -34.11 -7.09
CA GLY A 335 28.34 -35.10 -6.02
C GLY A 335 27.66 -36.42 -6.35
N ALA A 336 26.45 -36.38 -6.91
CA ALA A 336 25.74 -37.57 -7.38
C ALA A 336 26.52 -38.30 -8.51
N TYR A 337 27.04 -37.55 -9.48
CA TYR A 337 27.87 -38.11 -10.52
C TYR A 337 29.13 -38.78 -9.96
N GLN A 338 29.86 -38.15 -9.04
CA GLN A 338 31.03 -38.76 -8.38
C GLN A 338 30.68 -40.02 -7.66
N TRP A 339 29.52 -40.07 -7.00
CA TRP A 339 29.01 -41.24 -6.30
C TRP A 339 28.73 -42.38 -7.29
N THR A 340 28.14 -42.16 -8.48
CA THR A 340 27.96 -43.22 -9.46
C THR A 340 29.27 -43.81 -9.93
N GLN A 341 30.33 -43.00 -10.07
CA GLN A 341 31.65 -43.44 -10.50
C GLN A 341 32.41 -44.30 -9.47
N THR A 342 31.85 -44.47 -8.26
CA THR A 342 32.40 -45.44 -7.26
C THR A 342 31.78 -46.84 -7.38
N ARG A 343 30.77 -47.04 -8.22
CA ARG A 343 30.09 -48.32 -8.44
C ARG A 343 30.59 -49.01 -9.68
N TYR A 344 30.39 -50.33 -9.69
CA TYR A 344 30.70 -51.19 -10.83
C TYR A 344 29.53 -52.09 -11.17
N PHE A 345 29.42 -52.59 -12.36
CA PHE A 345 28.48 -53.63 -12.78
C PHE A 345 29.09 -54.48 -13.92
N VAL A 346 28.59 -55.69 -14.02
CA VAL A 346 28.94 -56.60 -15.13
C VAL A 346 27.79 -56.65 -16.08
N GLY A 347 28.03 -56.40 -17.36
CA GLY A 347 27.06 -56.36 -18.43
C GLY A 347 27.62 -56.81 -19.76
N GLU A 348 26.81 -56.68 -20.79
CA GLU A 348 27.20 -57.00 -22.18
C GLU A 348 27.90 -55.81 -22.85
N ASN A 349 28.94 -56.11 -23.63
CA ASN A 349 29.55 -55.18 -24.56
C ASN A 349 29.92 -55.88 -25.86
N ASP A 350 29.26 -55.53 -26.97
CA ASP A 350 29.52 -56.11 -28.33
C ASP A 350 29.60 -57.64 -28.35
N GLY A 351 28.73 -58.35 -27.58
CA GLY A 351 28.66 -59.82 -27.55
C GLY A 351 29.61 -60.49 -26.57
N VAL A 352 30.35 -59.73 -25.78
CA VAL A 352 31.24 -60.25 -24.71
C VAL A 352 30.85 -59.69 -23.38
N VAL A 353 31.16 -60.42 -22.31
CA VAL A 353 30.93 -59.96 -20.95
C VAL A 353 31.97 -58.92 -20.57
N ALA A 354 31.55 -57.78 -20.03
CA ALA A 354 32.44 -56.68 -19.67
C ALA A 354 32.11 -56.10 -18.26
N ILE A 355 33.10 -55.53 -17.62
CA ILE A 355 32.94 -54.73 -16.41
C ILE A 355 32.80 -53.28 -16.80
N PHE A 356 31.76 -52.65 -16.28
CA PHE A 356 31.53 -51.21 -16.39
C PHE A 356 31.74 -50.53 -15.07
N ARG A 357 32.23 -49.30 -15.15
CA ARG A 357 32.32 -48.38 -14.00
C ARG A 357 31.16 -47.40 -14.07
N GLY A 358 30.36 -47.29 -13.03
CA GLY A 358 29.21 -46.44 -12.97
C GLY A 358 27.93 -47.21 -12.60
N VAL A 359 26.80 -46.72 -13.08
CA VAL A 359 25.48 -47.35 -12.95
C VAL A 359 24.89 -47.58 -14.33
N PRO A 360 24.13 -48.68 -14.55
CA PRO A 360 23.64 -49.04 -15.89
C PRO A 360 22.57 -48.07 -16.42
N GLU A 361 21.97 -47.26 -15.55
CA GLU A 361 20.90 -46.31 -15.90
C GLU A 361 21.49 -44.97 -16.37
N ASN A 362 20.97 -44.41 -17.46
CA ASN A 362 21.34 -43.11 -17.99
C ASN A 362 20.33 -42.05 -17.56
N VAL A 363 20.79 -40.81 -17.29
CA VAL A 363 19.89 -39.69 -16.97
C VAL A 363 19.81 -38.76 -18.18
N GLY A 364 18.76 -38.93 -18.98
CA GLY A 364 18.58 -38.20 -20.22
C GLY A 364 19.77 -38.44 -21.20
N PRO A 365 20.47 -37.39 -21.66
CA PRO A 365 21.61 -37.54 -22.60
C PRO A 365 22.93 -37.85 -21.88
N PHE A 366 22.95 -37.95 -20.56
CA PHE A 366 24.18 -38.18 -19.79
C PHE A 366 24.37 -39.67 -19.51
N GLU A 367 25.44 -40.24 -20.04
CA GLU A 367 25.88 -41.59 -19.72
C GLU A 367 26.53 -41.59 -18.32
N LEU A 368 26.03 -42.44 -17.42
CA LEU A 368 26.53 -42.57 -16.05
C LEU A 368 27.44 -43.78 -15.87
N SER A 369 27.76 -44.49 -16.95
CA SER A 369 28.68 -45.63 -16.97
C SER A 369 29.73 -45.49 -18.07
N SER A 370 30.84 -46.15 -17.88
CA SER A 370 31.91 -46.28 -18.87
C SER A 370 32.51 -47.68 -18.82
N LEU A 371 32.91 -48.21 -19.98
CA LEU A 371 33.58 -49.50 -20.07
C LEU A 371 34.91 -49.43 -19.26
N TYR A 372 35.10 -50.38 -18.33
CA TYR A 372 36.30 -50.45 -17.53
C TYR A 372 37.25 -51.58 -17.97
N GLU A 373 36.70 -52.80 -18.19
CA GLU A 373 37.51 -53.99 -18.55
C GLU A 373 36.64 -54.95 -19.36
N GLU A 374 37.15 -55.42 -20.52
CA GLU A 374 36.47 -56.46 -21.35
C GLU A 374 37.01 -57.85 -20.98
N SER A 375 36.13 -58.86 -20.96
CA SER A 375 36.48 -60.24 -20.81
C SER A 375 36.51 -60.97 -22.14
N THR A 376 37.03 -62.18 -22.12
CA THR A 376 37.06 -63.09 -23.31
C THR A 376 35.88 -64.08 -23.32
N ILE A 377 34.89 -63.86 -22.47
CA ILE A 377 33.68 -64.71 -22.34
C ILE A 377 32.67 -64.24 -23.34
N GLU A 378 32.35 -65.07 -24.35
CA GLU A 378 31.28 -64.79 -25.31
C GLU A 378 29.92 -65.06 -24.63
N ILE A 379 28.93 -64.19 -24.86
CA ILE A 379 27.62 -64.32 -24.24
C ILE A 379 26.91 -65.56 -24.73
N ASP A 380 27.10 -65.94 -25.99
CA ASP A 380 26.53 -67.13 -26.61
C ASP A 380 27.00 -68.46 -25.95
N ASP A 381 28.13 -68.45 -25.22
CA ASP A 381 28.64 -69.58 -24.47
C ASP A 381 28.05 -69.76 -23.09
N LEU A 382 27.25 -68.78 -22.63
CA LEU A 382 26.64 -68.77 -21.30
C LEU A 382 25.25 -69.44 -21.29
N LEU A 383 24.83 -69.92 -20.11
CA LEU A 383 23.47 -70.45 -19.95
C LEU A 383 22.42 -69.34 -20.10
N LEU A 384 21.28 -69.63 -20.73
CA LEU A 384 20.19 -68.68 -20.94
C LEU A 384 19.82 -67.83 -19.70
N PHE A 385 19.88 -68.41 -18.52
CA PHE A 385 19.65 -67.71 -17.25
C PHE A 385 20.73 -66.66 -16.94
N GLU A 386 21.97 -66.91 -17.34
CA GLU A 386 23.08 -65.98 -17.12
C GLU A 386 23.06 -64.86 -18.14
N GLN A 387 22.65 -65.13 -19.38
CA GLN A 387 22.42 -64.13 -20.43
C GLN A 387 21.37 -63.14 -19.97
N GLU A 388 20.19 -63.56 -19.50
CA GLU A 388 19.13 -62.69 -19.00
C GLU A 388 19.59 -61.81 -17.82
N ARG A 389 20.46 -62.31 -16.96
CA ARG A 389 21.02 -61.55 -15.82
C ARG A 389 22.02 -60.49 -16.30
N LEU A 390 22.78 -60.77 -17.34
CA LEU A 390 23.74 -59.83 -17.92
C LEU A 390 23.05 -58.72 -18.68
N GLU A 391 21.96 -59.00 -19.40
CA GLU A 391 21.10 -57.98 -20.02
C GLU A 391 20.49 -57.03 -18.98
N ALA A 392 20.17 -57.53 -17.79
CA ALA A 392 19.67 -56.72 -16.67
C ALA A 392 20.81 -55.98 -15.92
N ALA A 393 22.04 -56.15 -16.26
CA ALA A 393 23.26 -55.69 -15.61
C ALA A 393 23.40 -56.21 -14.16
N ILE A 394 24.48 -56.91 -13.85
CA ILE A 394 24.75 -57.48 -12.51
C ILE A 394 25.49 -56.43 -11.67
N PRO A 395 24.87 -55.80 -10.67
CA PRO A 395 25.58 -54.81 -9.83
C PRO A 395 26.70 -55.44 -9.03
N ALA A 396 27.82 -54.74 -8.87
CA ALA A 396 28.95 -55.11 -8.08
C ALA A 396 29.33 -53.97 -7.09
N GLU A 397 29.59 -54.29 -5.86
CA GLU A 397 29.91 -53.28 -4.84
C GLU A 397 31.35 -52.74 -4.99
N SER A 398 32.23 -53.49 -5.63
CA SER A 398 33.62 -53.13 -5.87
C SER A 398 34.13 -53.75 -7.16
N LEU A 399 35.29 -53.31 -7.61
CA LEU A 399 35.98 -53.91 -8.74
C LEU A 399 36.34 -55.38 -8.51
N GLU A 400 36.70 -55.72 -7.29
CA GLU A 400 37.03 -57.10 -6.87
C GLU A 400 35.79 -58.00 -6.95
N ASP A 401 34.65 -57.53 -6.49
CA ASP A 401 33.37 -58.22 -6.60
C ASP A 401 32.94 -58.40 -8.09
N ALA A 402 33.14 -57.38 -8.90
CA ALA A 402 32.88 -57.49 -10.36
C ALA A 402 33.78 -58.56 -11.04
N ARG A 403 35.04 -58.69 -10.65
CA ARG A 403 35.94 -59.73 -11.16
C ARG A 403 35.55 -61.11 -10.63
N ASP A 404 35.13 -61.24 -9.37
CA ASP A 404 34.63 -62.49 -8.81
C ASP A 404 33.36 -62.97 -9.54
N ILE A 405 32.50 -62.03 -10.02
CA ILE A 405 31.34 -62.35 -10.85
C ILE A 405 31.81 -62.91 -12.20
N LEU A 406 32.79 -62.27 -12.87
CA LEU A 406 33.38 -62.77 -14.11
C LEU A 406 33.99 -64.18 -13.96
N ASP A 407 34.73 -64.45 -12.84
CA ASP A 407 35.35 -65.76 -12.61
C ASP A 407 34.30 -66.87 -12.34
N ARG A 408 33.12 -66.51 -11.85
CA ARG A 408 31.98 -67.43 -11.69
C ARG A 408 31.29 -67.75 -13.03
N LEU A 409 31.21 -66.80 -13.96
CA LEU A 409 30.66 -66.98 -15.29
C LEU A 409 31.61 -67.79 -16.22
N ARG A 410 32.87 -67.93 -15.84
CA ARG A 410 33.90 -68.68 -16.56
C ARG A 410 33.91 -70.18 -16.26
N LYS A 411 33.26 -70.61 -15.14
CA LYS A 411 33.22 -71.97 -14.68
C LYS A 411 31.99 -72.72 -15.14
#